data_dc279b2265127f376de4bd448dfae655
#
_entry.id   dc279b2265127f376de4bd448dfae655
#
_cell.length_a   1.000
_cell.length_b   1.000
_cell.length_c   1.000
_cell.angle_alpha   90.00
_cell.angle_beta   90.00
_cell.angle_gamma   90.00
#
_symmetry.space_group_name_H-M   'P 1'
#
loop_
_entity.id
_entity.type
_entity.pdbx_description
1 polymer ?
#
loop_
_entity_poly.entity_id
_entity_poly.type
_entity_poly.pdbx_seq_one_letter_code
_entity_poly.pdbx_strand_id
1 'polypeptide(L)'
;MEARMTRRPFRRDQLPDPASYFADEGMTLTGQGEWRSTLCPFHPDTHPSLRVRMDSGGFRCMTCGAHGGDVLAFHMQRYGQGFKDAAQSLGAWGAGR
;
A
#
# COMPACT_ATOMS: atom_id res chain seq x y z
N MET A 1 -22.67 13.60 19.91
CA MET A 1 -22.39 13.78 19.37
C MET A 1 -21.15 13.98 19.03
N GLU A 2 -20.46 14.34 19.56
CA GLU A 2 -19.25 14.55 19.22
C GLU A 2 -18.54 13.35 18.94
N ALA A 3 -18.84 12.29 19.48
CA ALA A 3 -18.13 11.08 19.16
C ALA A 3 -18.05 10.87 17.71
N ARG A 4 -19.05 11.25 17.00
CA ARG A 4 -18.98 11.02 15.64
C ARG A 4 -18.08 11.95 14.97
N MET A 5 -17.75 13.01 15.59
CA MET A 5 -16.85 13.93 15.01
C MET A 5 -15.48 13.34 14.95
N THR A 6 -15.13 12.51 15.89
CA THR A 6 -13.82 11.95 15.90
C THR A 6 -13.77 10.64 15.16
N ARG A 7 -14.92 10.16 14.71
CA ARG A 7 -14.92 8.92 14.05
C ARG A 7 -14.67 9.10 12.59
N ARG A 8 -13.65 8.55 12.08
CA ARG A 8 -13.35 8.67 10.69
C ARG A 8 -13.76 7.43 9.96
N PRO A 9 -14.26 7.55 8.72
CA PRO A 9 -14.57 6.37 7.93
C PRO A 9 -13.34 5.55 7.57
N PHE A 10 -12.18 6.20 7.50
CA PHE A 10 -10.97 5.46 7.16
C PHE A 10 -10.44 4.72 8.37
N ARG A 11 -10.18 3.44 8.19
CA ARG A 11 -9.72 2.56 9.25
C ARG A 11 -8.34 2.04 8.90
N ARG A 12 -7.31 2.71 9.37
CA ARG A 12 -5.95 2.28 9.08
C ARG A 12 -5.68 0.86 9.58
N ASP A 13 -6.31 0.49 10.67
CA ASP A 13 -6.13 -0.84 11.23
C ASP A 13 -6.78 -1.93 10.38
N GLN A 14 -7.55 -1.55 9.38
CA GLN A 14 -8.16 -2.52 8.48
C GLN A 14 -7.40 -2.62 7.16
N LEU A 15 -6.31 -1.92 7.00
CA LEU A 15 -5.49 -2.07 5.81
C LEU A 15 -4.90 -3.47 5.78
N PRO A 16 -4.76 -4.07 4.60
CA PRO A 16 -4.21 -5.42 4.53
C PRO A 16 -2.75 -5.45 4.94
N ASP A 17 -2.33 -6.62 5.39
CA ASP A 17 -0.94 -6.85 5.71
C ASP A 17 -0.09 -6.65 4.45
N PRO A 18 1.06 -5.97 4.56
CA PRO A 18 1.86 -5.69 3.36
C PRO A 18 2.24 -6.93 2.55
N ALA A 19 2.68 -7.99 3.22
CA ALA A 19 3.10 -9.18 2.48
C ALA A 19 1.93 -9.77 1.70
N SER A 20 0.77 -9.83 2.33
CA SER A 20 -0.43 -10.35 1.67
C SER A 20 -0.88 -9.43 0.55
N TYR A 21 -0.84 -8.12 0.80
CA TYR A 21 -1.27 -7.17 -0.20
C TYR A 21 -0.43 -7.28 -1.48
N PHE A 22 0.89 -7.28 -1.35
CA PHE A 22 1.74 -7.31 -2.53
C PHE A 22 1.66 -8.65 -3.23
N ALA A 23 1.49 -9.75 -2.49
CA ALA A 23 1.30 -11.05 -3.10
C ALA A 23 0.01 -11.08 -3.91
N ASP A 24 -1.06 -10.51 -3.35
CA ASP A 24 -2.34 -10.47 -4.06
C ASP A 24 -2.27 -9.60 -5.31
N GLU A 25 -1.35 -8.64 -5.33
CA GLU A 25 -1.14 -7.82 -6.51
C GLU A 25 -0.26 -8.53 -7.54
N GLY A 26 0.11 -9.77 -7.28
CA GLY A 26 0.92 -10.52 -8.24
C GLY A 26 2.39 -10.17 -8.20
N MET A 27 2.83 -9.53 -7.13
CA MET A 27 4.22 -9.08 -7.03
C MET A 27 5.01 -10.03 -6.15
N THR A 28 6.16 -10.45 -6.64
CA THR A 28 7.03 -11.35 -5.90
C THR A 28 8.04 -10.53 -5.11
N LEU A 29 7.98 -10.66 -3.79
CA LEU A 29 8.91 -9.94 -2.92
C LEU A 29 10.12 -10.83 -2.67
N THR A 30 11.30 -10.29 -2.85
CA THR A 30 12.53 -11.05 -2.65
C THR A 30 13.36 -10.42 -1.54
N GLY A 31 14.19 -11.22 -0.92
CA GLY A 31 15.04 -10.77 0.17
C GLY A 31 14.50 -11.25 1.49
N GLN A 32 15.11 -10.78 2.55
CA GLN A 32 14.74 -11.17 3.90
C GLN A 32 14.69 -9.94 4.78
N GLY A 33 14.04 -10.09 5.91
CA GLY A 33 14.02 -9.00 6.88
C GLY A 33 12.92 -8.01 6.60
N GLU A 34 13.12 -6.81 7.10
CA GLU A 34 12.11 -5.79 7.05
C GLU A 34 11.92 -5.21 5.66
N TRP A 35 12.98 -5.12 4.89
CA TRP A 35 12.90 -4.56 3.54
C TRP A 35 12.98 -5.67 2.51
N ARG A 36 12.08 -5.65 1.56
CA ARG A 36 12.07 -6.62 0.46
C ARG A 36 12.09 -5.86 -0.86
N SER A 37 12.40 -6.55 -1.93
CA SER A 37 12.47 -5.93 -3.25
C SER A 37 11.55 -6.63 -4.21
N THR A 38 11.05 -5.87 -5.18
CA THR A 38 10.18 -6.42 -6.21
C THR A 38 10.28 -5.55 -7.46
N LEU A 39 9.74 -6.03 -8.55
CA LEU A 39 9.70 -5.23 -9.77
C LEU A 39 8.73 -4.07 -9.55
N CYS A 40 9.10 -2.90 -10.03
CA CYS A 40 8.28 -1.72 -9.85
C CYS A 40 7.19 -1.67 -10.92
N PRO A 41 5.93 -1.51 -10.55
CA PRO A 41 4.86 -1.45 -11.54
C PRO A 41 4.66 -0.07 -12.14
N PHE A 42 5.40 0.94 -11.65
CA PHE A 42 5.21 2.31 -12.11
C PHE A 42 6.09 2.67 -13.31
N HIS A 43 6.93 1.75 -13.74
CA HIS A 43 7.76 1.96 -14.94
C HIS A 43 8.18 0.58 -15.44
N PRO A 44 8.62 0.46 -16.69
CA PRO A 44 9.15 -0.80 -17.16
C PRO A 44 10.38 -1.16 -16.32
N ASP A 45 10.36 -2.33 -15.70
CA ASP A 45 11.40 -2.69 -14.75
C ASP A 45 11.84 -4.12 -15.00
N THR A 46 13.15 -4.32 -15.13
CA THR A 46 13.70 -5.65 -15.32
C THR A 46 14.52 -6.09 -14.13
N HIS A 47 14.70 -5.20 -13.15
CA HIS A 47 15.43 -5.49 -11.92
C HIS A 47 14.55 -5.08 -10.75
N PRO A 48 14.57 -5.80 -9.64
CA PRO A 48 13.73 -5.44 -8.50
C PRO A 48 14.18 -4.12 -7.89
N SER A 49 13.70 -3.02 -8.43
CA SER A 49 14.08 -1.69 -7.96
C SER A 49 13.11 -1.09 -6.96
N LEU A 50 11.96 -1.69 -6.75
CA LEU A 50 11.02 -1.20 -5.74
C LEU A 50 11.33 -1.86 -4.41
N ARG A 51 11.60 -1.04 -3.39
CA ARG A 51 11.85 -1.53 -2.05
C ARG A 51 10.58 -1.36 -1.24
N VAL A 52 10.20 -2.39 -0.52
CA VAL A 52 8.98 -2.40 0.28
C VAL A 52 9.31 -2.77 1.71
N ARG A 53 8.74 -2.03 2.64
CA ARG A 53 8.94 -2.30 4.05
C ARG A 53 7.80 -3.17 4.56
N MET A 54 8.17 -4.28 5.18
CA MET A 54 7.17 -5.30 5.54
C MET A 54 6.27 -4.90 6.70
N ASP A 55 6.72 -4.00 7.56
CA ASP A 55 5.90 -3.63 8.71
C ASP A 55 4.83 -2.61 8.37
N SER A 56 5.08 -1.72 7.42
CA SER A 56 4.16 -0.64 7.13
C SER A 56 3.59 -0.67 5.72
N GLY A 57 4.26 -1.39 4.82
CA GLY A 57 3.92 -1.32 3.41
C GLY A 57 4.51 -0.10 2.73
N GLY A 58 5.35 0.65 3.44
CA GLY A 58 6.03 1.79 2.83
C GLY A 58 6.89 1.32 1.68
N PHE A 59 7.03 2.14 0.67
CA PHE A 59 7.75 1.72 -0.53
C PHE A 59 8.50 2.87 -1.16
N ARG A 60 9.51 2.51 -1.93
CA ARG A 60 10.28 3.49 -2.68
C ARG A 60 10.97 2.80 -3.83
N CYS A 61 10.79 3.33 -5.02
CA CYS A 61 11.48 2.80 -6.19
C CYS A 61 12.80 3.52 -6.36
N MET A 62 13.88 2.77 -6.43
CA MET A 62 15.20 3.35 -6.55
C MET A 62 15.48 3.85 -7.96
N THR A 63 14.61 3.54 -8.91
CA THR A 63 14.79 3.97 -10.30
C THR A 63 13.89 5.14 -10.66
N CYS A 64 12.59 5.03 -10.44
CA CYS A 64 11.66 6.10 -10.86
C CYS A 64 11.28 7.04 -9.73
N GLY A 65 11.63 6.72 -8.48
CA GLY A 65 11.33 7.61 -7.37
C GLY A 65 9.95 7.51 -6.79
N ALA A 66 9.11 6.62 -7.30
CA ALA A 66 7.78 6.44 -6.72
C ALA A 66 7.93 6.04 -5.26
N HIS A 67 7.11 6.60 -4.39
CA HIS A 67 7.23 6.29 -2.96
C HIS A 67 5.91 6.57 -2.24
N GLY A 68 5.80 6.02 -1.07
CA GLY A 68 4.64 6.23 -0.21
C GLY A 68 4.86 5.52 1.12
N GLY A 69 3.99 5.78 2.06
CA GLY A 69 4.18 5.30 3.43
C GLY A 69 3.47 4.02 3.78
N ASP A 70 2.57 3.54 2.95
CA ASP A 70 1.82 2.34 3.28
C ASP A 70 1.17 1.76 2.03
N VAL A 71 0.44 0.65 2.19
CA VAL A 71 -0.21 0.00 1.06
C VAL A 71 -1.31 0.88 0.47
N LEU A 72 -1.90 1.76 1.26
CA LEU A 72 -2.91 2.67 0.74
C LEU A 72 -2.30 3.62 -0.28
N ALA A 73 -1.14 4.20 0.05
CA ALA A 73 -0.46 5.08 -0.87
C ALA A 73 -0.06 4.34 -2.15
N PHE A 74 0.37 3.10 -2.01
CA PHE A 74 0.71 2.29 -3.16
C PHE A 74 -0.51 2.08 -4.06
N HIS A 75 -1.62 1.70 -3.46
CA HIS A 75 -2.84 1.40 -4.21
C HIS A 75 -3.36 2.64 -4.93
N MET A 76 -3.31 3.79 -4.26
CA MET A 76 -3.72 5.03 -4.89
C MET A 76 -2.91 5.32 -6.15
N GLN A 77 -1.60 5.15 -6.06
CA GLN A 77 -0.74 5.45 -7.19
C GLN A 77 -0.86 4.42 -8.29
N ARG A 78 -0.96 3.15 -7.90
CA ARG A 78 -1.01 2.07 -8.88
C ARG A 78 -2.27 2.14 -9.74
N TYR A 79 -3.39 2.45 -9.13
CA TYR A 79 -4.67 2.41 -9.84
C TYR A 79 -5.26 3.79 -10.11
N GLY A 80 -4.53 4.84 -9.77
CA GLY A 80 -5.02 6.18 -10.02
C GLY A 80 -6.27 6.52 -9.23
N GLN A 81 -6.41 5.97 -8.05
CA GLN A 81 -7.59 6.18 -7.22
C GLN A 81 -7.33 7.26 -6.19
N GLY A 82 -8.40 7.97 -5.81
CA GLY A 82 -8.31 8.90 -4.71
C GLY A 82 -8.30 8.16 -3.39
N PHE A 83 -8.13 8.91 -2.31
CA PHE A 83 -8.00 8.33 -0.98
C PHE A 83 -9.19 7.44 -0.61
N LYS A 84 -10.39 7.97 -0.77
CA LYS A 84 -11.58 7.22 -0.38
C LYS A 84 -11.75 5.95 -1.20
N ASP A 85 -11.58 6.08 -2.51
CA ASP A 85 -11.78 4.94 -3.40
C ASP A 85 -10.75 3.85 -3.10
N ALA A 86 -9.52 4.22 -2.87
CA ALA A 86 -8.48 3.25 -2.56
C ALA A 86 -8.76 2.59 -1.21
N ALA A 87 -9.16 3.37 -0.22
CA ALA A 87 -9.46 2.83 1.09
C ALA A 87 -10.64 1.85 1.01
N GLN A 88 -11.64 2.18 0.21
CA GLN A 88 -12.77 1.27 0.04
C GLN A 88 -12.33 -0.02 -0.65
N SER A 89 -11.47 0.10 -1.65
CA SER A 89 -10.97 -1.08 -2.36
C SER A 89 -10.22 -2.01 -1.44
N LEU A 90 -9.53 -1.45 -0.45
CA LEU A 90 -8.74 -2.25 0.47
C LEU A 90 -9.52 -2.72 1.70
N GLY A 91 -10.79 -2.38 1.79
CA GLY A 91 -11.59 -2.80 2.93
C GLY A 91 -11.34 -1.98 4.19
N ALA A 92 -10.75 -0.81 4.03
CA ALA A 92 -10.39 0.05 5.16
C ALA A 92 -11.26 1.29 5.26
N TRP A 93 -12.44 1.25 4.68
CA TRP A 93 -13.35 2.38 4.72
C TRP A 93 -14.70 1.92 5.26
N GLY A 94 -15.39 2.81 5.92
CA GLY A 94 -16.70 2.44 6.37
C GLY A 94 -16.65 2.00 7.76
N ALA A 95 -16.94 2.78 8.53
CA ALA A 95 -16.91 2.55 9.86
C ALA A 95 -17.66 1.41 10.26
N GLY A 96 -17.75 0.74 9.90
CA GLY A 96 -18.32 -0.11 10.39
C GLY A 96 -19.11 -0.88 10.45
N ARG A 97 -19.02 -0.84 10.09
CA ARG A 97 -19.70 -1.52 10.02
C ARG A 97 -19.40 -2.26 9.94
#